data_bf11e82422aa7b0800fd953d6362a657
#
_entry.id   bf11e82422aa7b0800fd953d6362a657
#
_cell.length_a   1.000
_cell.length_b   1.000
_cell.length_c   1.000
_cell.angle_alpha   90.00
_cell.angle_beta   90.00
_cell.angle_gamma   90.00
#
_symmetry.space_group_name_H-M   'P 1'
#
loop_
_entity.id
_entity.type
_entity.pdbx_description
1 polymer ?
#
loop_
_entity_poly.entity_id
_entity_poly.type
_entity_poly.pdbx_seq_one_letter_code
_entity_poly.pdbx_strand_id
1 'polypeptide(L)'
;IIEYYGYLQFSDVVEREIMNWQKNKKEFADIANKFMELKAKGNVKIIQFDSFDSLDQASINHTLSEFGLKEVGILEKNKGEFTSLLYALHKDIHRFKTNDRKFKVEVEDFIDEDFTFVNWTNILDNYSKSFNEKIQSKKLVDSKQLKMKQQNETYKKEKQDPRLGEH
;
A
#
# COMPACT_ATOMS: atom_id res chain seq x y z
N ILE A 1 -9.33 -8.40 -9.98
CA ILE A 1 -7.86 -8.23 -9.92
C ILE A 1 -7.18 -9.56 -9.66
N ILE A 2 -7.50 -10.27 -8.59
CA ILE A 2 -6.92 -11.59 -8.27
C ILE A 2 -7.12 -12.61 -9.41
N GLU A 3 -8.28 -12.59 -10.06
CA GLU A 3 -8.60 -13.43 -11.21
C GLU A 3 -7.59 -13.27 -12.36
N TYR A 4 -7.01 -12.08 -12.54
CA TYR A 4 -6.08 -11.78 -13.62
C TYR A 4 -4.61 -11.90 -13.23
N TYR A 5 -4.27 -11.51 -12.01
CA TYR A 5 -2.88 -11.53 -11.53
C TYR A 5 -2.52 -12.79 -10.76
N GLY A 6 -3.52 -13.62 -10.40
CA GLY A 6 -3.35 -14.79 -9.56
C GLY A 6 -3.10 -14.43 -8.10
N TYR A 7 -2.16 -13.57 -7.84
CA TYR A 7 -1.85 -13.06 -6.50
C TYR A 7 -1.32 -11.62 -6.56
N LEU A 8 -1.33 -10.95 -5.42
CA LEU A 8 -0.73 -9.64 -5.19
C LEU A 8 0.43 -9.78 -4.21
N GLN A 9 1.47 -8.97 -4.39
CA GLN A 9 2.62 -8.92 -3.48
C GLN A 9 2.63 -7.61 -2.71
N PHE A 10 2.95 -7.71 -1.43
CA PHE A 10 3.10 -6.58 -0.52
C PHE A 10 4.39 -6.72 0.28
N SER A 11 5.01 -5.60 0.66
CA SER A 11 6.10 -5.64 1.63
C SER A 11 5.56 -5.94 3.04
N ASP A 12 6.40 -6.52 3.88
CA ASP A 12 6.11 -6.74 5.30
C ASP A 12 5.86 -5.43 6.06
N VAL A 13 6.41 -4.31 5.57
CA VAL A 13 6.14 -2.97 6.12
C VAL A 13 4.68 -2.59 5.89
N VAL A 14 4.16 -2.75 4.67
CA VAL A 14 2.75 -2.49 4.35
C VAL A 14 1.83 -3.48 5.07
N GLU A 15 2.21 -4.75 5.18
CA GLU A 15 1.45 -5.71 5.98
C GLU A 15 1.29 -5.22 7.41
N ARG A 16 2.38 -4.78 8.07
CA ARG A 16 2.33 -4.24 9.44
C ARG A 16 1.41 -3.02 9.55
N GLU A 17 1.45 -2.12 8.57
CA GLU A 17 0.54 -0.96 8.53
C GLU A 17 -0.93 -1.41 8.45
N ILE A 18 -1.26 -2.34 7.55
CA ILE A 18 -2.62 -2.87 7.40
C ILE A 18 -3.07 -3.59 8.66
N MET A 19 -2.21 -4.40 9.27
CA MET A 19 -2.54 -5.12 10.52
C MET A 19 -2.83 -4.17 11.68
N ASN A 20 -2.16 -3.02 11.74
CA ASN A 20 -2.47 -2.01 12.74
C ASN A 20 -3.87 -1.41 12.55
N TRP A 21 -4.43 -1.46 11.34
CA TRP A 21 -5.79 -0.98 11.06
C TRP A 21 -6.89 -1.84 11.70
N GLN A 22 -6.62 -3.10 12.06
CA GLN A 22 -7.59 -3.95 12.78
C GLN A 22 -8.05 -3.35 14.11
N LYS A 23 -7.17 -2.56 14.74
CA LYS A 23 -7.45 -1.89 16.03
C LYS A 23 -8.19 -0.57 15.87
N ASN A 24 -8.43 -0.15 14.63
CA ASN A 24 -9.04 1.13 14.30
C ASN A 24 -10.54 1.01 14.02
N LYS A 25 -11.15 2.15 13.63
CA LYS A 25 -12.58 2.24 13.29
C LYS A 25 -12.94 1.30 12.11
N LYS A 26 -14.22 0.92 12.05
CA LYS A 26 -14.81 -0.12 11.22
C LYS A 26 -14.26 -0.25 9.79
N GLU A 27 -14.17 0.86 9.04
CA GLU A 27 -13.76 0.79 7.62
C GLU A 27 -12.32 0.30 7.43
N PHE A 28 -11.42 0.66 8.33
CA PHE A 28 -10.03 0.20 8.32
C PHE A 28 -9.92 -1.26 8.76
N ALA A 29 -10.68 -1.63 9.80
CA ALA A 29 -10.73 -3.02 10.28
C ALA A 29 -11.28 -3.96 9.19
N ASP A 30 -12.31 -3.55 8.44
CA ASP A 30 -12.86 -4.34 7.33
C ASP A 30 -11.82 -4.58 6.24
N ILE A 31 -10.98 -3.58 5.91
CA ILE A 31 -9.89 -3.73 4.92
C ILE A 31 -8.84 -4.70 5.44
N ALA A 32 -8.42 -4.55 6.70
CA ALA A 32 -7.43 -5.45 7.31
C ALA A 32 -7.94 -6.90 7.37
N ASN A 33 -9.20 -7.12 7.74
CA ASN A 33 -9.81 -8.44 7.75
C ASN A 33 -9.87 -9.05 6.34
N LYS A 34 -10.22 -8.25 5.33
CA LYS A 34 -10.22 -8.72 3.93
C LYS A 34 -8.82 -9.05 3.43
N PHE A 35 -7.82 -8.26 3.81
CA PHE A 35 -6.43 -8.55 3.50
C PHE A 35 -5.99 -9.90 4.09
N MET A 36 -6.33 -10.17 5.37
CA MET A 36 -6.02 -11.44 6.03
C MET A 36 -6.72 -12.63 5.37
N GLU A 37 -7.99 -12.46 4.97
CA GLU A 37 -8.71 -13.49 4.22
C GLU A 37 -8.00 -13.82 2.89
N LEU A 38 -7.60 -12.81 2.13
CA LEU A 38 -6.89 -12.99 0.85
C LEU A 38 -5.51 -13.62 1.06
N LYS A 39 -4.80 -13.25 2.13
CA LYS A 39 -3.52 -13.86 2.49
C LYS A 39 -3.70 -15.34 2.84
N ALA A 40 -4.69 -15.69 3.65
CA ALA A 40 -4.99 -17.07 4.00
C ALA A 40 -5.34 -17.95 2.78
N LYS A 41 -5.94 -17.35 1.75
CA LYS A 41 -6.26 -18.01 0.46
C LYS A 41 -5.06 -18.10 -0.49
N GLY A 42 -3.89 -17.57 -0.14
CA GLY A 42 -2.72 -17.51 -1.01
C GLY A 42 -2.80 -16.44 -2.12
N ASN A 43 -3.83 -15.59 -2.12
CA ASN A 43 -3.98 -14.51 -3.09
C ASN A 43 -3.15 -13.26 -2.74
N VAL A 44 -2.59 -13.21 -1.54
CA VAL A 44 -1.65 -12.17 -1.08
C VAL A 44 -0.40 -12.87 -0.61
N LYS A 45 0.74 -12.46 -1.16
CA LYS A 45 2.08 -12.90 -0.75
C LYS A 45 2.82 -11.73 -0.13
N ILE A 46 3.58 -12.00 0.93
CA ILE A 46 4.37 -10.99 1.61
C ILE A 46 5.85 -11.19 1.26
N ILE A 47 6.49 -10.13 0.79
CA ILE A 47 7.93 -10.06 0.63
C ILE A 47 8.48 -9.60 1.99
N GLN A 48 9.25 -10.48 2.62
CA GLN A 48 9.88 -10.22 3.91
C GLN A 48 11.24 -9.58 3.71
N PHE A 49 11.61 -8.61 4.54
CA PHE A 49 12.94 -8.01 4.52
C PHE A 49 14.05 -9.07 4.68
N ASP A 50 13.83 -10.03 5.57
CA ASP A 50 14.77 -11.10 5.84
C ASP A 50 14.93 -12.10 4.65
N SER A 51 14.11 -11.99 3.61
CA SER A 51 14.25 -12.80 2.38
C SER A 51 15.27 -12.25 1.39
N PHE A 52 15.83 -11.09 1.66
CA PHE A 52 16.93 -10.50 0.91
C PHE A 52 18.26 -10.90 1.54
N ASP A 53 19.31 -10.99 0.74
CA ASP A 53 20.65 -11.17 1.27
C ASP A 53 21.16 -9.91 1.99
N SER A 54 22.30 -10.02 2.67
CA SER A 54 22.82 -8.92 3.48
C SER A 54 23.22 -7.68 2.66
N LEU A 55 23.61 -7.87 1.40
CA LEU A 55 23.98 -6.77 0.51
C LEU A 55 22.73 -6.01 0.05
N ASP A 56 21.70 -6.73 -0.36
CA ASP A 56 20.40 -6.16 -0.71
C ASP A 56 19.76 -5.43 0.47
N GLN A 57 19.79 -6.02 1.68
CA GLN A 57 19.29 -5.38 2.88
C GLN A 57 20.00 -4.06 3.17
N ALA A 58 21.34 -4.04 3.05
CA ALA A 58 22.13 -2.84 3.23
C ALA A 58 21.81 -1.80 2.16
N SER A 59 21.67 -2.19 0.90
CA SER A 59 21.29 -1.32 -0.22
C SER A 59 19.91 -0.70 0.00
N ILE A 60 18.90 -1.49 0.38
CA ILE A 60 17.54 -1.03 0.66
C ILE A 60 17.56 0.02 1.80
N ASN A 61 18.23 -0.26 2.91
CA ASN A 61 18.31 0.68 4.03
C ASN A 61 19.09 1.96 3.67
N HIS A 62 20.15 1.84 2.87
CA HIS A 62 20.90 2.99 2.38
C HIS A 62 20.02 3.89 1.53
N THR A 63 19.33 3.33 0.53
CA THR A 63 18.44 4.09 -0.34
C THR A 63 17.27 4.73 0.44
N LEU A 64 16.69 4.04 1.43
CA LEU A 64 15.70 4.66 2.32
C LEU A 64 16.29 5.89 3.02
N SER A 65 17.55 5.84 3.47
CA SER A 65 18.19 6.97 4.13
C SER A 65 18.41 8.16 3.20
N GLU A 66 18.66 7.95 1.90
CA GLU A 66 18.75 9.01 0.89
C GLU A 66 17.42 9.76 0.72
N PHE A 67 16.29 9.08 0.90
CA PHE A 67 14.95 9.71 0.97
C PHE A 67 14.60 10.29 2.35
N GLY A 68 15.55 10.32 3.29
CA GLY A 68 15.32 10.81 4.65
C GLY A 68 14.46 9.87 5.50
N LEU A 69 14.32 8.61 5.11
CA LEU A 69 13.56 7.59 5.82
C LEU A 69 14.48 6.72 6.69
N LYS A 70 13.92 6.19 7.78
CA LYS A 70 14.64 5.28 8.68
C LYS A 70 14.69 3.86 8.09
N GLU A 71 15.60 3.05 8.63
CA GLU A 71 15.72 1.61 8.27
C GLU A 71 14.40 0.85 8.35
N VAL A 72 14.28 -0.22 7.55
CA VAL A 72 13.06 -1.02 7.39
C VAL A 72 12.41 -1.42 8.72
N GLY A 73 13.21 -1.82 9.72
CA GLY A 73 12.73 -2.26 11.04
C GLY A 73 12.06 -1.17 11.88
N ILE A 74 12.29 0.10 11.60
CA ILE A 74 11.79 1.23 12.39
C ILE A 74 10.46 1.70 11.82
N LEU A 75 9.41 1.79 12.65
CA LEU A 75 8.11 2.31 12.22
C LEU A 75 8.19 3.80 11.91
N GLU A 76 7.76 4.17 10.70
CA GLU A 76 7.73 5.54 10.23
C GLU A 76 6.56 5.74 9.25
N LYS A 77 6.01 6.96 9.26
CA LYS A 77 4.90 7.31 8.39
C LYS A 77 5.39 7.47 6.93
N ASN A 78 4.54 7.07 5.98
CA ASN A 78 4.77 7.17 4.53
C ASN A 78 5.93 6.31 3.98
N LYS A 79 6.49 5.40 4.77
CA LYS A 79 7.59 4.53 4.37
C LYS A 79 7.15 3.33 3.53
N GLY A 80 5.89 2.91 3.65
CA GLY A 80 5.39 1.69 3.02
C GLY A 80 5.54 1.66 1.51
N GLU A 81 5.25 2.77 0.81
CA GLU A 81 5.39 2.84 -0.66
C GLU A 81 6.85 2.78 -1.10
N PHE A 82 7.75 3.54 -0.46
CA PHE A 82 9.20 3.50 -0.75
C PHE A 82 9.80 2.12 -0.52
N THR A 83 9.54 1.52 0.65
CA THR A 83 10.03 0.18 0.95
C THR A 83 9.50 -0.85 -0.04
N SER A 84 8.20 -0.78 -0.39
CA SER A 84 7.61 -1.69 -1.36
C SER A 84 8.20 -1.54 -2.76
N LEU A 85 8.53 -0.31 -3.19
CA LEU A 85 9.22 -0.07 -4.46
C LEU A 85 10.61 -0.69 -4.46
N LEU A 86 11.42 -0.44 -3.41
CA LEU A 86 12.76 -1.00 -3.31
C LEU A 86 12.73 -2.53 -3.30
N TYR A 87 11.77 -3.14 -2.59
CA TYR A 87 11.59 -4.59 -2.63
C TYR A 87 11.23 -5.08 -4.04
N ALA A 88 10.38 -4.35 -4.76
CA ALA A 88 10.02 -4.70 -6.13
C ALA A 88 11.25 -4.67 -7.05
N LEU A 89 12.07 -3.62 -6.97
CA LEU A 89 13.31 -3.49 -7.76
C LEU A 89 14.30 -4.63 -7.46
N HIS A 90 14.56 -4.92 -6.19
CA HIS A 90 15.47 -6.02 -5.80
C HIS A 90 14.92 -7.44 -6.08
N LYS A 91 13.61 -7.59 -6.34
CA LYS A 91 12.98 -8.87 -6.74
C LYS A 91 12.62 -8.92 -8.22
N ASP A 92 13.14 -8.01 -9.04
CA ASP A 92 12.88 -7.95 -10.48
C ASP A 92 11.37 -7.90 -10.81
N ILE A 93 10.61 -7.13 -10.02
CA ILE A 93 9.18 -6.94 -10.20
C ILE A 93 8.95 -5.59 -10.87
N HIS A 94 8.61 -5.62 -12.16
CA HIS A 94 8.52 -4.42 -13.01
C HIS A 94 7.14 -3.76 -13.01
N ARG A 95 6.20 -4.20 -12.17
CA ARG A 95 4.86 -3.61 -12.11
C ARG A 95 4.46 -3.23 -10.69
N PHE A 96 4.27 -1.95 -10.46
CA PHE A 96 3.99 -1.40 -9.13
C PHE A 96 2.69 -0.60 -9.14
N LYS A 97 1.79 -0.92 -8.18
CA LYS A 97 0.53 -0.21 -8.06
C LYS A 97 0.64 0.92 -7.05
N THR A 98 0.49 2.16 -7.52
CA THR A 98 0.29 3.33 -6.67
C THR A 98 -0.69 4.32 -7.29
N ASN A 99 -1.38 5.08 -6.46
CA ASN A 99 -2.20 6.23 -6.89
C ASN A 99 -1.51 7.57 -6.56
N ASP A 100 -0.40 7.54 -5.82
CA ASP A 100 0.31 8.75 -5.40
C ASP A 100 1.15 9.30 -6.57
N ARG A 101 0.74 10.48 -7.07
CA ARG A 101 1.44 11.16 -8.16
C ARG A 101 2.75 11.80 -7.69
N LYS A 102 2.81 12.26 -6.44
CA LYS A 102 4.02 12.88 -5.89
C LYS A 102 5.10 11.83 -5.71
N PHE A 103 4.73 10.69 -5.14
CA PHE A 103 5.62 9.54 -5.03
C PHE A 103 6.23 9.13 -6.38
N LYS A 104 5.42 9.07 -7.44
CA LYS A 104 5.93 8.73 -8.78
C LYS A 104 7.00 9.69 -9.27
N VAL A 105 6.78 11.00 -9.13
CA VAL A 105 7.76 12.03 -9.53
C VAL A 105 9.03 11.93 -8.69
N GLU A 106 8.89 11.65 -7.40
CA GLU A 106 10.02 11.57 -6.46
C GLU A 106 10.95 10.39 -6.74
N VAL A 107 10.42 9.29 -7.28
CA VAL A 107 11.19 8.08 -7.56
C VAL A 107 11.51 7.87 -9.05
N GLU A 108 11.17 8.82 -9.92
CA GLU A 108 11.30 8.68 -11.38
C GLU A 108 12.73 8.37 -11.82
N ASP A 109 13.73 8.97 -11.17
CA ASP A 109 15.15 8.77 -11.46
C ASP A 109 15.73 7.43 -10.94
N PHE A 110 14.95 6.69 -10.14
CA PHE A 110 15.37 5.41 -9.53
C PHE A 110 14.85 4.17 -10.24
N ILE A 111 14.03 4.36 -11.27
CA ILE A 111 13.36 3.26 -11.98
C ILE A 111 13.82 3.15 -13.41
N ASP A 112 13.90 1.92 -13.92
CA ASP A 112 14.27 1.63 -15.30
C ASP A 112 13.09 1.85 -16.25
N GLU A 113 13.38 1.96 -17.57
CA GLU A 113 12.38 2.23 -18.61
C GLU A 113 11.29 1.15 -18.72
N ASP A 114 11.59 -0.08 -18.35
CA ASP A 114 10.65 -1.20 -18.38
C ASP A 114 9.77 -1.30 -17.10
N PHE A 115 10.04 -0.47 -16.09
CA PHE A 115 9.24 -0.43 -14.87
C PHE A 115 7.93 0.32 -15.08
N THR A 116 6.82 -0.31 -14.70
CA THR A 116 5.48 0.24 -14.97
C THR A 116 4.72 0.55 -13.69
N PHE A 117 4.36 1.82 -13.51
CA PHE A 117 3.38 2.21 -12.51
C PHE A 117 1.96 2.02 -13.02
N VAL A 118 1.15 1.27 -12.27
CA VAL A 118 -0.28 1.15 -12.52
C VAL A 118 -1.08 1.85 -11.41
N ASN A 119 -2.11 2.56 -11.79
CA ASN A 119 -3.07 3.14 -10.86
C ASN A 119 -4.40 2.40 -10.92
N TRP A 120 -5.34 2.77 -10.04
CA TRP A 120 -6.65 2.13 -10.00
C TRP A 120 -7.42 2.28 -11.32
N THR A 121 -7.31 3.41 -12.00
CA THR A 121 -7.97 3.63 -13.30
C THR A 121 -7.43 2.68 -14.36
N ASN A 122 -6.10 2.52 -14.45
CA ASN A 122 -5.49 1.56 -15.38
C ASN A 122 -5.98 0.13 -15.13
N ILE A 123 -6.10 -0.27 -13.85
CA ILE A 123 -6.61 -1.60 -13.48
C ILE A 123 -8.06 -1.76 -13.94
N LEU A 124 -8.91 -0.77 -13.69
CA LEU A 124 -10.32 -0.83 -14.11
C LEU A 124 -10.46 -0.82 -15.63
N ASP A 125 -9.66 -0.04 -16.36
CA ASP A 125 -9.70 0.04 -17.81
C ASP A 125 -9.31 -1.28 -18.47
N ASN A 126 -8.34 -1.99 -17.91
CA ASN A 126 -7.82 -3.22 -18.47
C ASN A 126 -8.64 -4.46 -18.09
N TYR A 127 -9.30 -4.47 -16.93
CA TYR A 127 -9.85 -5.69 -16.35
C TYR A 127 -11.33 -5.65 -16.00
N SER A 128 -12.04 -4.54 -16.22
CA SER A 128 -13.52 -4.54 -16.11
C SER A 128 -14.16 -5.28 -17.27
N LYS A 129 -15.05 -6.21 -16.97
CA LYS A 129 -15.77 -7.01 -17.96
C LYS A 129 -16.81 -6.20 -18.75
N SER A 130 -17.22 -5.05 -18.21
CA SER A 130 -18.16 -4.12 -18.83
C SER A 130 -17.97 -2.69 -18.33
N PHE A 131 -18.50 -1.74 -19.10
CA PHE A 131 -18.53 -0.33 -18.70
C PHE A 131 -19.30 -0.11 -17.37
N ASN A 132 -20.40 -0.84 -17.18
CA ASN A 132 -21.16 -0.78 -15.92
C ASN A 132 -20.35 -1.28 -14.72
N GLU A 133 -19.63 -2.39 -14.86
CA GLU A 133 -18.75 -2.90 -13.81
C GLU A 133 -17.65 -1.89 -13.46
N LYS A 134 -17.03 -1.26 -14.47
CA LYS A 134 -16.04 -0.21 -14.28
C LYS A 134 -16.59 0.94 -13.45
N ILE A 135 -17.79 1.47 -13.82
CA ILE A 135 -18.43 2.57 -13.09
C ILE A 135 -18.76 2.16 -11.65
N GLN A 136 -19.35 0.98 -11.45
CA GLN A 136 -19.71 0.49 -10.12
C GLN A 136 -18.46 0.32 -9.23
N SER A 137 -17.40 -0.29 -9.76
CA SER A 137 -16.14 -0.47 -9.04
C SER A 137 -15.50 0.86 -8.69
N LYS A 138 -15.50 1.84 -9.59
CA LYS A 138 -15.01 3.18 -9.33
C LYS A 138 -15.79 3.85 -8.20
N LYS A 139 -17.12 3.85 -8.27
CA LYS A 139 -18.00 4.42 -7.23
C LYS A 139 -17.75 3.77 -5.86
N LEU A 140 -17.56 2.46 -5.83
CA LEU A 140 -17.27 1.72 -4.59
C LEU A 140 -15.96 2.18 -3.96
N VAL A 141 -14.89 2.28 -4.76
CA VAL A 141 -13.57 2.74 -4.30
C VAL A 141 -13.63 4.18 -3.80
N ASP A 142 -14.23 5.08 -4.58
CA ASP A 142 -14.35 6.49 -4.23
C ASP A 142 -15.15 6.66 -2.92
N SER A 143 -16.24 5.90 -2.74
CA SER A 143 -17.03 5.89 -1.50
C SER A 143 -16.21 5.38 -0.30
N LYS A 144 -15.44 4.31 -0.44
CA LYS A 144 -14.59 3.79 0.62
C LYS A 144 -13.48 4.78 1.00
N GLN A 145 -12.82 5.38 0.03
CA GLN A 145 -11.78 6.39 0.27
C GLN A 145 -12.33 7.62 0.99
N LEU A 146 -13.53 8.09 0.60
CA LEU A 146 -14.19 9.21 1.27
C LEU A 146 -14.47 8.88 2.74
N LYS A 147 -15.03 7.70 3.04
CA LYS A 147 -15.29 7.27 4.41
C LYS A 147 -14.01 7.18 5.25
N MET A 148 -12.94 6.59 4.69
CA MET A 148 -11.64 6.53 5.37
C MET A 148 -11.08 7.91 5.67
N LYS A 149 -11.19 8.86 4.72
CA LYS A 149 -10.76 10.24 4.91
C LYS A 149 -11.54 10.90 6.04
N GLN A 150 -12.86 10.78 6.05
CA GLN A 150 -13.72 11.32 7.11
C GLN A 150 -13.37 10.73 8.49
N GLN A 151 -13.13 9.43 8.58
CA GLN A 151 -12.71 8.79 9.84
C GLN A 151 -11.35 9.32 10.34
N ASN A 152 -10.40 9.52 9.43
CA ASN A 152 -9.10 10.10 9.79
C ASN A 152 -9.22 11.54 10.26
N GLU A 153 -10.08 12.34 9.65
CA GLU A 153 -10.33 13.74 10.06
C GLU A 153 -10.99 13.79 11.44
N THR A 154 -11.97 12.93 11.70
CA THR A 154 -12.60 12.80 13.01
C THR A 154 -11.58 12.40 14.08
N TYR A 155 -10.77 11.39 13.81
CA TYR A 155 -9.72 10.94 14.73
C TYR A 155 -8.68 12.03 15.05
N LYS A 156 -8.30 12.84 14.06
CA LYS A 156 -7.39 13.97 14.27
C LYS A 156 -8.02 15.04 15.19
N LYS A 157 -9.31 15.34 14.99
CA LYS A 157 -10.04 16.29 15.84
C LYS A 157 -10.18 15.79 17.27
N GLU A 158 -10.52 14.52 17.47
CA GLU A 158 -10.61 13.87 18.79
C GLU A 158 -9.27 13.90 19.55
N LYS A 159 -8.14 13.71 18.84
CA LYS A 159 -6.80 13.81 19.44
C LYS A 159 -6.38 15.25 19.80
N GLN A 160 -6.90 16.24 19.09
CA GLN A 160 -6.59 17.65 19.34
C GLN A 160 -7.44 18.25 20.48
N ASP A 161 -8.60 17.69 20.79
CA ASP A 161 -9.44 18.08 21.92
C ASP A 161 -9.68 16.87 22.86
N PRO A 162 -8.86 16.75 23.94
CA PRO A 162 -8.97 15.66 24.90
C PRO A 162 -10.36 15.52 25.56
N ARG A 163 -11.18 16.59 25.54
CA ARG A 163 -12.53 16.59 26.13
C ARG A 163 -13.57 15.87 25.29
N LEU A 164 -13.26 15.56 24.02
CA LEU A 164 -14.14 14.84 23.10
C LEU A 164 -13.87 13.31 23.07
N GLY A 165 -12.85 12.84 23.80
CA GLY A 165 -12.43 11.43 23.84
C GLY A 165 -12.94 10.62 25.04
N GLU A 166 -13.75 11.19 25.93
CA GLU A 166 -14.35 10.49 27.09
C GLU A 166 -15.83 10.21 26.84
N HIS A 167 -16.12 9.18 26.01
CA HIS A 167 -17.42 8.50 26.02
C HIS A 167 -17.26 7.02 25.64
#